data_f85198cc122f9dc1da1794104b082c6a
#
_entry.id   f85198cc122f9dc1da1794104b082c6a
#
_cell.length_a   1.000
_cell.length_b   1.000
_cell.length_c   1.000
_cell.angle_alpha   90.00
_cell.angle_beta   90.00
_cell.angle_gamma   90.00
#
_symmetry.space_group_name_H-M   'P 1'
#
loop_
_entity.id
_entity.type
_entity.pdbx_description
1 polymer ?
#
loop_
_entity_poly.entity_id
_entity_poly.type
_entity_poly.pdbx_seq_one_letter_code
_entity_poly.pdbx_strand_id
1 'polypeptide(L)'
;MEDNKFVLEVSDLHTTFKTDNGDVSAVNGVSFKLEPGKTLGIVGESGSGKSVTAYSIMQILAENGAITGGSVKYKGEDITKLNKKKMADFRGKCCSIIFQDPMTSLNPVFTVGYQLEEAVLLHTDRTKKEAKERAIEMLTLVGVNEPEKRVNQYPHELSGGMRQRVMIAMALACEPDILIADEPTTALDVTIQAQILELMQSLQEKLGMAIIMVTHDLGVIASMCDEIIVMYGGRVCERGTADAIFYSPAHEYTKGLLRSIPTKTNSKTRLVPIGGTPINMLNMPKGCAFCPRCDAAMKICLTEKPEEIWVGEDHLASCWRNIKNMMEEGKSNE
;
A
#
# COMPACT_ATOMS: atom_id res chain seq x y z
N MET A 1 27.50 1.48 -14.27
CA MET A 1 26.06 1.63 -14.01
C MET A 1 25.98 1.77 -12.52
N GLU A 2 25.55 2.92 -12.00
CA GLU A 2 25.29 3.04 -10.56
C GLU A 2 24.21 2.00 -10.22
N ASP A 3 24.53 1.08 -9.33
CA ASP A 3 23.56 0.12 -8.79
C ASP A 3 22.42 0.96 -8.17
N ASN A 4 21.27 0.95 -8.82
CA ASN A 4 20.13 1.75 -8.38
C ASN A 4 19.61 1.10 -7.09
N LYS A 5 19.96 1.69 -5.95
CA LYS A 5 19.63 1.18 -4.60
C LYS A 5 18.14 0.91 -4.42
N PHE A 6 17.29 1.65 -5.17
CA PHE A 6 15.84 1.58 -5.04
C PHE A 6 15.19 0.98 -6.29
N VAL A 7 14.25 0.05 -6.08
CA VAL A 7 13.43 -0.50 -7.16
C VAL A 7 12.33 0.48 -7.58
N LEU A 8 11.80 1.26 -6.62
CA LEU A 8 10.78 2.29 -6.86
C LEU A 8 11.13 3.55 -6.08
N GLU A 9 10.98 4.70 -6.73
CA GLU A 9 11.08 6.02 -6.10
C GLU A 9 9.86 6.85 -6.47
N VAL A 10 9.10 7.27 -5.47
CA VAL A 10 7.95 8.18 -5.59
C VAL A 10 8.38 9.52 -5.01
N SER A 11 8.24 10.59 -5.80
CA SER A 11 8.69 11.93 -5.41
C SER A 11 7.58 12.95 -5.64
N ASP A 12 7.13 13.57 -4.56
CA ASP A 12 6.13 14.64 -4.53
C ASP A 12 4.86 14.31 -5.35
N LEU A 13 4.36 13.08 -5.21
CA LEU A 13 3.23 12.58 -6.00
C LEU A 13 1.95 13.31 -5.63
N HIS A 14 1.27 13.85 -6.66
CA HIS A 14 -0.04 14.46 -6.56
C HIS A 14 -1.03 13.76 -7.48
N THR A 15 -2.21 13.43 -6.95
CA THR A 15 -3.30 12.82 -7.73
C THR A 15 -4.62 13.50 -7.39
N THR A 16 -5.31 13.98 -8.41
CA THR A 16 -6.55 14.76 -8.28
C THR A 16 -7.66 14.12 -9.10
N PHE A 17 -8.86 14.06 -8.53
CA PHE A 17 -10.08 13.64 -9.20
C PHE A 17 -10.98 14.85 -9.44
N LYS A 18 -11.45 15.00 -10.67
CA LYS A 18 -12.48 15.99 -11.02
C LYS A 18 -13.85 15.45 -10.67
N THR A 19 -14.58 16.18 -9.85
CA THR A 19 -15.95 15.83 -9.47
C THR A 19 -16.90 17.01 -9.72
N ASP A 20 -18.20 16.75 -9.75
CA ASP A 20 -19.21 17.79 -9.93
C ASP A 20 -19.17 18.86 -8.82
N ASN A 21 -18.66 18.50 -7.64
CA ASN A 21 -18.55 19.39 -6.48
C ASN A 21 -17.18 20.09 -6.38
N GLY A 22 -16.27 19.86 -7.34
CA GLY A 22 -14.91 20.43 -7.37
C GLY A 22 -13.81 19.35 -7.40
N ASP A 23 -12.58 19.81 -7.39
CA ASP A 23 -11.41 18.95 -7.48
C ASP A 23 -11.06 18.34 -6.12
N VAL A 24 -10.89 17.01 -6.07
CA VAL A 24 -10.48 16.25 -4.89
C VAL A 24 -9.01 15.86 -5.04
N SER A 25 -8.13 16.47 -4.26
CA SER A 25 -6.72 16.10 -4.18
C SER A 25 -6.55 14.89 -3.27
N ALA A 26 -6.67 13.70 -3.83
CA ALA A 26 -6.64 12.44 -3.08
C ALA A 26 -5.23 12.01 -2.65
N VAL A 27 -4.20 12.45 -3.37
CA VAL A 27 -2.77 12.32 -3.00
C VAL A 27 -2.14 13.69 -3.15
N ASN A 28 -1.39 14.14 -2.14
CA ASN A 28 -0.94 15.52 -2.07
C ASN A 28 0.48 15.62 -1.48
N GLY A 29 1.48 15.42 -2.34
CA GLY A 29 2.88 15.51 -2.00
C GLY A 29 3.44 14.26 -1.31
N VAL A 30 3.05 13.06 -1.77
CA VAL A 30 3.55 11.79 -1.21
C VAL A 30 4.89 11.45 -1.81
N SER A 31 5.87 11.18 -0.93
CA SER A 31 7.23 10.79 -1.31
C SER A 31 7.70 9.60 -0.50
N PHE A 32 8.28 8.59 -1.17
CA PHE A 32 8.92 7.44 -0.54
C PHE A 32 9.83 6.70 -1.52
N LYS A 33 10.61 5.78 -0.98
CA LYS A 33 11.49 4.89 -1.76
C LYS A 33 11.29 3.46 -1.31
N LEU A 34 11.48 2.51 -2.22
CA LEU A 34 11.35 1.08 -1.94
C LEU A 34 12.61 0.37 -2.42
N GLU A 35 13.25 -0.36 -1.52
CA GLU A 35 14.40 -1.19 -1.83
C GLU A 35 13.95 -2.58 -2.32
N PRO A 36 14.74 -3.26 -3.17
CA PRO A 36 14.46 -4.65 -3.55
C PRO A 36 14.35 -5.54 -2.32
N GLY A 37 13.41 -6.49 -2.33
CA GLY A 37 13.22 -7.45 -1.24
C GLY A 37 12.65 -6.87 0.07
N LYS A 38 12.29 -5.59 0.11
CA LYS A 38 11.72 -4.92 1.28
C LYS A 38 10.21 -4.76 1.18
N THR A 39 9.56 -4.70 2.35
CA THR A 39 8.12 -4.42 2.45
C THR A 39 7.88 -3.04 3.03
N LEU A 40 7.18 -2.20 2.24
CA LEU A 40 6.68 -0.89 2.67
C LEU A 40 5.20 -0.99 3.01
N GLY A 41 4.84 -0.66 4.25
CA GLY A 41 3.45 -0.54 4.68
C GLY A 41 2.90 0.87 4.45
N ILE A 42 1.71 0.97 3.87
CA ILE A 42 0.96 2.23 3.77
C ILE A 42 -0.32 2.09 4.58
N VAL A 43 -0.43 2.83 5.68
CA VAL A 43 -1.56 2.73 6.62
C VAL A 43 -2.31 4.04 6.78
N GLY A 44 -3.55 3.94 7.24
CA GLY A 44 -4.43 5.06 7.55
C GLY A 44 -5.89 4.67 7.44
N GLU A 45 -6.78 5.56 7.86
CA GLU A 45 -8.24 5.35 7.76
C GLU A 45 -8.70 5.26 6.30
N SER A 46 -9.92 4.74 6.08
CA SER A 46 -10.57 4.77 4.76
C SER A 46 -10.62 6.21 4.22
N GLY A 47 -10.37 6.36 2.92
CA GLY A 47 -10.32 7.68 2.28
C GLY A 47 -9.04 8.49 2.57
N SER A 48 -8.00 7.95 3.21
CA SER A 48 -6.75 8.69 3.46
C SER A 48 -5.82 8.82 2.24
N GLY A 49 -6.14 8.18 1.11
CA GLY A 49 -5.36 8.24 -0.14
C GLY A 49 -4.48 7.03 -0.43
N LYS A 50 -4.46 6.01 0.40
CA LYS A 50 -3.60 4.80 0.29
C LYS A 50 -3.72 4.09 -1.06
N SER A 51 -4.92 3.58 -1.35
CA SER A 51 -5.19 2.86 -2.61
C SER A 51 -5.00 3.76 -3.83
N VAL A 52 -5.33 5.06 -3.72
CA VAL A 52 -5.09 6.03 -4.79
C VAL A 52 -3.60 6.19 -5.06
N THR A 53 -2.74 6.17 -4.02
CA THR A 53 -1.28 6.18 -4.20
C THR A 53 -0.82 4.93 -4.97
N ALA A 54 -1.30 3.74 -4.60
CA ALA A 54 -1.01 2.49 -5.31
C ALA A 54 -1.50 2.52 -6.78
N TYR A 55 -2.72 2.99 -7.02
CA TYR A 55 -3.31 3.09 -8.35
C TYR A 55 -2.64 4.16 -9.22
N SER A 56 -2.09 5.22 -8.59
CA SER A 56 -1.29 6.22 -9.29
C SER A 56 0.02 5.64 -9.81
N ILE A 57 0.72 4.83 -9.00
CA ILE A 57 1.93 4.10 -9.42
C ILE A 57 1.63 3.22 -10.63
N MET A 58 0.53 2.47 -10.57
CA MET A 58 0.08 1.58 -11.64
C MET A 58 -0.58 2.33 -12.81
N GLN A 59 -0.88 3.62 -12.68
CA GLN A 59 -1.66 4.42 -13.65
C GLN A 59 -2.98 3.74 -14.07
N ILE A 60 -3.72 3.22 -13.06
CA ILE A 60 -5.05 2.61 -13.23
C ILE A 60 -6.14 3.44 -12.53
N LEU A 61 -5.96 4.76 -12.53
CA LEU A 61 -6.94 5.70 -11.99
C LEU A 61 -8.24 5.66 -12.80
N ALA A 62 -9.36 5.98 -12.15
CA ALA A 62 -10.62 6.20 -12.85
C ALA A 62 -10.51 7.36 -13.86
N GLU A 63 -11.40 7.40 -14.85
CA GLU A 63 -11.33 8.37 -15.98
C GLU A 63 -11.28 9.84 -15.54
N ASN A 64 -11.90 10.16 -14.41
CA ASN A 64 -11.89 11.50 -13.83
C ASN A 64 -10.67 11.80 -12.95
N GLY A 65 -9.76 10.82 -12.76
CA GLY A 65 -8.55 10.94 -11.96
C GLY A 65 -7.29 11.12 -12.82
N ALA A 66 -6.38 11.97 -12.37
CA ALA A 66 -5.09 12.20 -13.04
C ALA A 66 -3.96 12.45 -12.04
N ILE A 67 -2.74 12.02 -12.39
CA ILE A 67 -1.52 12.47 -11.72
C ILE A 67 -1.30 13.92 -12.15
N THR A 68 -1.33 14.83 -11.18
CA THR A 68 -1.23 16.28 -11.41
C THR A 68 0.13 16.86 -11.05
N GLY A 69 1.00 16.07 -10.42
CA GLY A 69 2.37 16.50 -10.07
C GLY A 69 3.23 15.35 -9.56
N GLY A 70 4.51 15.62 -9.45
CA GLY A 70 5.50 14.66 -8.99
C GLY A 70 5.98 13.69 -10.06
N SER A 71 6.69 12.65 -9.61
CA SER A 71 7.20 11.60 -10.47
C SER A 71 7.22 10.25 -9.77
N VAL A 72 7.13 9.19 -10.56
CA VAL A 72 7.32 7.81 -10.12
C VAL A 72 8.41 7.18 -10.97
N LYS A 73 9.50 6.73 -10.36
CA LYS A 73 10.62 6.10 -11.07
C LYS A 73 10.73 4.64 -10.69
N TYR A 74 10.77 3.78 -11.69
CA TYR A 74 11.10 2.37 -11.56
C TYR A 74 12.52 2.14 -12.06
N LYS A 75 13.41 1.65 -11.20
CA LYS A 75 14.84 1.45 -11.51
C LYS A 75 15.47 2.68 -12.21
N GLY A 76 15.08 3.90 -11.77
CA GLY A 76 15.57 5.16 -12.31
C GLY A 76 14.80 5.72 -13.52
N GLU A 77 13.99 4.93 -14.24
CA GLU A 77 13.15 5.40 -15.36
C GLU A 77 11.83 5.98 -14.86
N ASP A 78 11.50 7.20 -15.27
CA ASP A 78 10.23 7.85 -14.89
C ASP A 78 9.05 7.22 -15.65
N ILE A 79 8.27 6.40 -14.92
CA ILE A 79 7.14 5.67 -15.49
C ILE A 79 5.92 6.57 -15.73
N THR A 80 5.84 7.77 -15.14
CA THR A 80 4.73 8.70 -15.39
C THR A 80 4.71 9.22 -16.81
N LYS A 81 5.83 9.13 -17.53
CA LYS A 81 6.02 9.56 -18.92
C LYS A 81 5.94 8.44 -19.94
N LEU A 82 5.70 7.20 -19.51
CA LEU A 82 5.61 6.06 -20.40
C LEU A 82 4.36 6.14 -21.29
N ASN A 83 4.50 5.69 -22.54
CA ASN A 83 3.36 5.50 -23.42
C ASN A 83 2.54 4.27 -22.98
N LYS A 84 1.31 4.13 -23.50
CA LYS A 84 0.37 3.05 -23.14
C LYS A 84 0.98 1.64 -23.27
N LYS A 85 1.79 1.40 -24.32
CA LYS A 85 2.41 0.07 -24.56
C LYS A 85 3.45 -0.24 -23.50
N LYS A 86 4.41 0.67 -23.26
CA LYS A 86 5.44 0.49 -22.23
C LYS A 86 4.81 0.37 -20.81
N MET A 87 3.73 1.12 -20.56
CA MET A 87 3.01 1.03 -19.30
C MET A 87 2.27 -0.30 -19.14
N ALA A 88 1.76 -0.88 -20.20
CA ALA A 88 1.19 -2.23 -20.19
C ALA A 88 2.27 -3.29 -19.87
N ASP A 89 3.45 -3.16 -20.47
CA ASP A 89 4.59 -4.03 -20.15
C ASP A 89 5.01 -3.89 -18.66
N PHE A 90 5.06 -2.66 -18.14
CA PHE A 90 5.38 -2.41 -16.73
C PHE A 90 4.39 -3.13 -15.79
N ARG A 91 3.07 -3.05 -16.07
CA ARG A 91 2.01 -3.63 -15.25
C ARG A 91 1.98 -5.16 -15.21
N GLY A 92 2.70 -5.85 -16.01
CA GLY A 92 2.71 -7.31 -15.99
C GLY A 92 4.06 -7.90 -15.65
N LYS A 93 5.11 -7.27 -16.17
CA LYS A 93 6.48 -7.78 -16.00
C LYS A 93 7.19 -7.23 -14.77
N CYS A 94 6.95 -5.95 -14.44
CA CYS A 94 7.75 -5.26 -13.43
C CYS A 94 6.99 -5.05 -12.13
N CYS A 95 5.70 -4.72 -12.23
CA CYS A 95 4.85 -4.43 -11.09
C CYS A 95 3.49 -5.09 -11.28
N SER A 96 3.04 -5.81 -10.25
CA SER A 96 1.71 -6.42 -10.20
C SER A 96 0.92 -5.91 -9.02
N ILE A 97 -0.40 -6.04 -9.07
CA ILE A 97 -1.30 -5.61 -7.99
C ILE A 97 -2.30 -6.71 -7.63
N ILE A 98 -2.49 -6.89 -6.33
CA ILE A 98 -3.59 -7.65 -5.73
C ILE A 98 -4.61 -6.63 -5.25
N PHE A 99 -5.84 -6.70 -5.79
CA PHE A 99 -6.94 -5.81 -5.41
C PHE A 99 -7.65 -6.31 -4.15
N GLN A 100 -8.35 -5.40 -3.49
CA GLN A 100 -9.06 -5.62 -2.23
C GLN A 100 -10.11 -6.74 -2.30
N ASP A 101 -10.84 -6.86 -3.42
CA ASP A 101 -11.94 -7.82 -3.54
C ASP A 101 -11.63 -8.93 -4.56
N PRO A 102 -11.43 -10.18 -4.08
CA PRO A 102 -11.22 -11.31 -4.95
C PRO A 102 -12.42 -11.68 -5.82
N MET A 103 -13.63 -11.25 -5.44
CA MET A 103 -14.84 -11.56 -6.17
C MET A 103 -14.97 -10.76 -7.47
N THR A 104 -14.43 -9.56 -7.48
CA THR A 104 -14.46 -8.67 -8.66
C THR A 104 -13.19 -8.75 -9.49
N SER A 105 -12.09 -9.27 -8.93
CA SER A 105 -10.79 -9.35 -9.61
C SER A 105 -10.67 -10.54 -10.55
N LEU A 106 -11.32 -11.67 -10.23
CA LEU A 106 -11.37 -12.84 -11.10
C LEU A 106 -12.62 -12.79 -11.99
N ASN A 107 -12.42 -12.94 -13.30
CA ASN A 107 -13.54 -12.98 -14.24
C ASN A 107 -14.31 -14.32 -14.08
N PRO A 108 -15.61 -14.28 -13.68
CA PRO A 108 -16.36 -15.49 -13.37
C PRO A 108 -16.69 -16.38 -14.57
N VAL A 109 -16.57 -15.88 -15.80
CA VAL A 109 -16.89 -16.64 -17.03
C VAL A 109 -15.69 -17.38 -17.63
N PHE A 110 -14.49 -17.19 -17.09
CA PHE A 110 -13.28 -17.90 -17.49
C PHE A 110 -12.77 -18.80 -16.38
N THR A 111 -12.15 -19.92 -16.77
CA THR A 111 -11.48 -20.80 -15.80
C THR A 111 -10.27 -20.13 -15.20
N VAL A 112 -9.85 -20.60 -14.02
CA VAL A 112 -8.63 -20.15 -13.34
C VAL A 112 -7.41 -20.29 -14.24
N GLY A 113 -7.28 -21.44 -14.91
CA GLY A 113 -6.16 -21.69 -15.83
C GLY A 113 -6.12 -20.73 -16.99
N TYR A 114 -7.26 -20.47 -17.63
CA TYR A 114 -7.33 -19.51 -18.72
C TYR A 114 -6.79 -18.13 -18.31
N GLN A 115 -7.21 -17.62 -17.15
CA GLN A 115 -6.79 -16.30 -16.66
C GLN A 115 -5.30 -16.25 -16.30
N LEU A 116 -4.75 -17.32 -15.71
CA LEU A 116 -3.33 -17.45 -15.45
C LEU A 116 -2.50 -17.54 -16.75
N GLU A 117 -2.94 -18.39 -17.69
CA GLU A 117 -2.29 -18.56 -18.99
C GLU A 117 -2.29 -17.24 -19.78
N GLU A 118 -3.42 -16.50 -19.78
CA GLU A 118 -3.53 -15.21 -20.44
C GLU A 118 -2.50 -14.22 -19.92
N ALA A 119 -2.36 -14.08 -18.59
CA ALA A 119 -1.37 -13.20 -17.98
C ALA A 119 0.07 -13.56 -18.42
N VAL A 120 0.40 -14.85 -18.42
CA VAL A 120 1.72 -15.34 -18.86
C VAL A 120 1.97 -15.07 -20.35
N LEU A 121 0.98 -15.35 -21.20
CA LEU A 121 1.12 -15.18 -22.65
C LEU A 121 1.20 -13.72 -23.09
N LEU A 122 0.55 -12.80 -22.36
CA LEU A 122 0.59 -11.37 -22.65
C LEU A 122 1.91 -10.71 -22.26
N HIS A 123 2.56 -11.21 -21.21
CA HIS A 123 3.70 -10.53 -20.60
C HIS A 123 5.03 -11.29 -20.68
N THR A 124 5.02 -12.51 -21.25
CA THR A 124 6.25 -13.32 -21.43
C THR A 124 6.31 -13.89 -22.86
N ASP A 125 7.47 -14.36 -23.25
CA ASP A 125 7.68 -15.02 -24.56
C ASP A 125 7.37 -16.54 -24.52
N ARG A 126 6.62 -17.01 -23.51
CA ARG A 126 6.29 -18.42 -23.32
C ARG A 126 5.26 -18.91 -24.33
N THR A 127 5.40 -20.15 -24.77
CA THR A 127 4.39 -20.84 -25.57
C THR A 127 3.15 -21.18 -24.75
N LYS A 128 2.04 -21.50 -25.42
CA LYS A 128 0.80 -21.94 -24.74
C LYS A 128 1.02 -23.14 -23.81
N LYS A 129 1.90 -24.08 -24.19
CA LYS A 129 2.23 -25.23 -23.35
C LYS A 129 2.95 -24.81 -22.08
N GLU A 130 3.97 -23.99 -22.22
CA GLU A 130 4.73 -23.44 -21.08
C GLU A 130 3.87 -22.53 -20.18
N ALA A 131 2.92 -21.77 -20.76
CA ALA A 131 1.98 -20.97 -19.98
C ALA A 131 1.05 -21.82 -19.12
N LYS A 132 0.57 -22.95 -19.65
CA LYS A 132 -0.23 -23.93 -18.90
C LYS A 132 0.57 -24.60 -17.77
N GLU A 133 1.80 -25.01 -18.07
CA GLU A 133 2.70 -25.58 -17.07
C GLU A 133 2.99 -24.56 -15.96
N ARG A 134 3.22 -23.29 -16.33
CA ARG A 134 3.40 -22.19 -15.39
C ARG A 134 2.15 -21.91 -14.54
N ALA A 135 0.95 -21.98 -15.11
CA ALA A 135 -0.28 -21.83 -14.35
C ALA A 135 -0.40 -22.88 -13.23
N ILE A 136 -0.10 -24.14 -13.52
CA ILE A 136 -0.11 -25.23 -12.55
C ILE A 136 0.99 -25.03 -11.50
N GLU A 137 2.20 -24.63 -11.91
CA GLU A 137 3.32 -24.32 -11.03
C GLU A 137 2.93 -23.21 -10.03
N MET A 138 2.32 -22.13 -10.51
CA MET A 138 1.90 -21.00 -9.67
C MET A 138 0.82 -21.40 -8.67
N LEU A 139 -0.18 -22.19 -9.09
CA LEU A 139 -1.19 -22.72 -8.17
C LEU A 139 -0.58 -23.62 -7.09
N THR A 140 0.43 -24.42 -7.47
CA THR A 140 1.19 -25.25 -6.51
C THR A 140 1.96 -24.36 -5.54
N LEU A 141 2.65 -23.34 -6.04
CA LEU A 141 3.46 -22.41 -5.26
C LEU A 141 2.65 -21.66 -4.19
N VAL A 142 1.42 -21.27 -4.51
CA VAL A 142 0.51 -20.62 -3.56
C VAL A 142 -0.26 -21.60 -2.66
N GLY A 143 0.03 -22.90 -2.76
CA GLY A 143 -0.56 -23.94 -1.93
C GLY A 143 -2.03 -24.25 -2.24
N VAL A 144 -2.44 -24.19 -3.51
CA VAL A 144 -3.74 -24.69 -3.97
C VAL A 144 -3.65 -26.21 -4.11
N ASN A 145 -4.51 -26.94 -3.41
CA ASN A 145 -4.58 -28.40 -3.48
C ASN A 145 -5.11 -28.87 -4.86
N GLU A 146 -4.57 -29.97 -5.39
CA GLU A 146 -4.97 -30.53 -6.69
C GLU A 146 -4.89 -29.51 -7.85
N PRO A 147 -3.76 -28.80 -8.06
CA PRO A 147 -3.67 -27.67 -9.00
C PRO A 147 -4.06 -28.05 -10.45
N GLU A 148 -3.73 -29.27 -10.90
CA GLU A 148 -4.08 -29.80 -12.24
C GLU A 148 -5.60 -29.93 -12.44
N LYS A 149 -6.35 -30.08 -11.37
CA LYS A 149 -7.81 -30.13 -11.40
C LYS A 149 -8.39 -28.72 -11.26
N ARG A 150 -7.85 -27.92 -10.33
CA ARG A 150 -8.33 -26.58 -10.01
C ARG A 150 -8.13 -25.59 -11.17
N VAL A 151 -7.09 -25.77 -11.97
CA VAL A 151 -6.83 -24.97 -13.18
C VAL A 151 -8.02 -24.96 -14.17
N ASN A 152 -8.84 -26.02 -14.20
CA ASN A 152 -10.01 -26.13 -15.05
C ASN A 152 -11.32 -25.64 -14.42
N GLN A 153 -11.28 -25.21 -13.15
CA GLN A 153 -12.45 -24.71 -12.44
C GLN A 153 -12.66 -23.22 -12.67
N TYR A 154 -13.91 -22.79 -12.45
CA TYR A 154 -14.30 -21.40 -12.46
C TYR A 154 -14.15 -20.78 -11.05
N PRO A 155 -13.96 -19.45 -10.94
CA PRO A 155 -13.82 -18.79 -9.64
C PRO A 155 -14.95 -19.10 -8.65
N HIS A 156 -16.19 -19.22 -9.10
CA HIS A 156 -17.35 -19.50 -8.23
C HIS A 156 -17.34 -20.90 -7.62
N GLU A 157 -16.55 -21.84 -8.14
CA GLU A 157 -16.38 -23.19 -7.61
C GLU A 157 -15.31 -23.26 -6.50
N LEU A 158 -14.62 -22.14 -6.22
CA LEU A 158 -13.55 -22.04 -5.23
C LEU A 158 -14.03 -21.34 -3.96
N SER A 159 -13.46 -21.72 -2.81
CA SER A 159 -13.64 -20.99 -1.55
C SER A 159 -12.98 -19.60 -1.60
N GLY A 160 -13.36 -18.69 -0.69
CA GLY A 160 -12.76 -17.33 -0.61
C GLY A 160 -11.24 -17.35 -0.49
N GLY A 161 -10.70 -18.17 0.42
CA GLY A 161 -9.25 -18.32 0.57
C GLY A 161 -8.56 -18.93 -0.65
N MET A 162 -9.22 -19.83 -1.37
CA MET A 162 -8.68 -20.36 -2.65
C MET A 162 -8.67 -19.30 -3.75
N ARG A 163 -9.72 -18.48 -3.86
CA ARG A 163 -9.74 -17.35 -4.81
C ARG A 163 -8.62 -16.37 -4.52
N GLN A 164 -8.38 -16.05 -3.24
CA GLN A 164 -7.27 -15.21 -2.84
C GLN A 164 -5.92 -15.78 -3.26
N ARG A 165 -5.68 -17.07 -3.04
CA ARG A 165 -4.47 -17.75 -3.49
C ARG A 165 -4.33 -17.72 -5.01
N VAL A 166 -5.41 -17.87 -5.76
CA VAL A 166 -5.41 -17.75 -7.22
C VAL A 166 -5.05 -16.33 -7.66
N MET A 167 -5.57 -15.29 -7.01
CA MET A 167 -5.18 -13.90 -7.30
C MET A 167 -3.70 -13.65 -7.04
N ILE A 168 -3.17 -14.18 -5.95
CA ILE A 168 -1.73 -14.11 -5.66
C ILE A 168 -0.94 -14.83 -6.76
N ALA A 169 -1.37 -16.03 -7.16
CA ALA A 169 -0.75 -16.78 -8.26
C ALA A 169 -0.74 -15.98 -9.57
N MET A 170 -1.84 -15.30 -9.91
CA MET A 170 -1.93 -14.44 -11.10
C MET A 170 -0.97 -13.25 -11.01
N ALA A 171 -0.95 -12.56 -9.88
CA ALA A 171 -0.06 -11.42 -9.68
C ALA A 171 1.42 -11.80 -9.79
N LEU A 172 1.78 -13.01 -9.41
CA LEU A 172 3.16 -13.51 -9.42
C LEU A 172 3.53 -14.33 -10.66
N ALA A 173 2.60 -14.59 -11.57
CA ALA A 173 2.80 -15.47 -12.72
C ALA A 173 3.97 -15.04 -13.62
N CYS A 174 4.21 -13.73 -13.71
CA CYS A 174 5.29 -13.12 -14.49
C CYS A 174 6.53 -12.74 -13.68
N GLU A 175 6.63 -13.13 -12.41
CA GLU A 175 7.76 -12.85 -11.51
C GLU A 175 8.08 -11.34 -11.41
N PRO A 176 7.13 -10.51 -10.96
CA PRO A 176 7.35 -9.06 -10.91
C PRO A 176 8.38 -8.66 -9.84
N ASP A 177 9.12 -7.58 -10.09
CA ASP A 177 10.02 -7.00 -9.08
C ASP A 177 9.27 -6.36 -7.90
N ILE A 178 8.02 -5.90 -8.15
CA ILE A 178 7.20 -5.20 -7.16
C ILE A 178 5.80 -5.81 -7.13
N LEU A 179 5.33 -6.14 -5.94
CA LEU A 179 3.95 -6.52 -5.68
C LEU A 179 3.26 -5.44 -4.85
N ILE A 180 2.20 -4.86 -5.37
CA ILE A 180 1.30 -4.00 -4.60
C ILE A 180 0.15 -4.86 -4.08
N ALA A 181 -0.08 -4.87 -2.78
CA ALA A 181 -1.16 -5.62 -2.15
C ALA A 181 -2.12 -4.62 -1.48
N ASP A 182 -3.24 -4.32 -2.13
CA ASP A 182 -4.24 -3.39 -1.64
C ASP A 182 -5.30 -4.14 -0.83
N GLU A 183 -5.17 -4.08 0.50
CA GLU A 183 -6.02 -4.78 1.48
C GLU A 183 -6.19 -6.28 1.18
N PRO A 184 -5.11 -7.05 0.99
CA PRO A 184 -5.15 -8.41 0.42
C PRO A 184 -5.86 -9.43 1.31
N THR A 185 -6.20 -9.09 2.54
CA THR A 185 -6.82 -9.99 3.51
C THR A 185 -8.19 -9.51 3.98
N THR A 186 -8.70 -8.41 3.44
CA THR A 186 -10.05 -7.92 3.75
C THR A 186 -11.09 -8.97 3.35
N ALA A 187 -12.11 -9.15 4.20
CA ALA A 187 -13.17 -10.15 4.06
C ALA A 187 -12.75 -11.63 4.21
N LEU A 188 -11.54 -11.91 4.73
CA LEU A 188 -11.10 -13.25 5.13
C LEU A 188 -11.22 -13.43 6.64
N ASP A 189 -11.44 -14.66 7.08
CA ASP A 189 -11.34 -14.99 8.50
C ASP A 189 -9.88 -14.90 8.98
N VAL A 190 -9.69 -14.68 10.29
CA VAL A 190 -8.39 -14.43 10.90
C VAL A 190 -7.37 -15.55 10.61
N THR A 191 -7.83 -16.81 10.55
CA THR A 191 -6.94 -17.94 10.28
C THR A 191 -6.43 -17.94 8.85
N ILE A 192 -7.32 -17.69 7.88
CA ILE A 192 -6.96 -17.61 6.47
C ILE A 192 -6.11 -16.35 6.23
N GLN A 193 -6.42 -15.23 6.88
CA GLN A 193 -5.59 -14.02 6.83
C GLN A 193 -4.13 -14.31 7.22
N ALA A 194 -3.90 -14.97 8.38
CA ALA A 194 -2.55 -15.32 8.80
C ALA A 194 -1.82 -16.20 7.77
N GLN A 195 -2.50 -17.22 7.23
CA GLN A 195 -1.93 -18.10 6.20
C GLN A 195 -1.56 -17.35 4.90
N ILE A 196 -2.36 -16.38 4.49
CA ILE A 196 -2.08 -15.55 3.30
C ILE A 196 -0.86 -14.66 3.53
N LEU A 197 -0.74 -14.06 4.71
CA LEU A 197 0.40 -13.21 5.06
C LEU A 197 1.72 -14.02 5.13
N GLU A 198 1.69 -15.18 5.79
CA GLU A 198 2.84 -16.10 5.80
C GLU A 198 3.23 -16.56 4.38
N LEU A 199 2.25 -16.85 3.54
CA LEU A 199 2.47 -17.18 2.14
C LEU A 199 3.16 -16.02 1.41
N MET A 200 2.66 -14.79 1.53
CA MET A 200 3.23 -13.62 0.87
C MET A 200 4.66 -13.37 1.32
N GLN A 201 4.96 -13.50 2.61
CA GLN A 201 6.32 -13.37 3.14
C GLN A 201 7.26 -14.45 2.59
N SER A 202 6.83 -15.71 2.60
CA SER A 202 7.61 -16.82 2.01
C SER A 202 7.88 -16.61 0.51
N LEU A 203 6.92 -16.06 -0.24
CA LEU A 203 7.08 -15.77 -1.67
C LEU A 203 8.00 -14.58 -1.90
N GLN A 204 7.93 -13.54 -1.06
CA GLN A 204 8.85 -12.41 -1.09
C GLN A 204 10.30 -12.87 -0.91
N GLU A 205 10.57 -13.69 0.10
CA GLU A 205 11.92 -14.22 0.36
C GLU A 205 12.43 -15.08 -0.80
N LYS A 206 11.56 -15.93 -1.37
CA LYS A 206 11.94 -16.83 -2.47
C LYS A 206 12.20 -16.10 -3.78
N LEU A 207 11.41 -15.07 -4.09
CA LEU A 207 11.46 -14.37 -5.36
C LEU A 207 12.30 -13.08 -5.30
N GLY A 208 12.66 -12.62 -4.10
CA GLY A 208 13.41 -11.37 -3.90
C GLY A 208 12.64 -10.11 -4.31
N MET A 209 11.31 -10.21 -4.43
CA MET A 209 10.46 -9.09 -4.83
C MET A 209 10.26 -8.10 -3.68
N ALA A 210 10.01 -6.83 -4.02
CA ALA A 210 9.59 -5.83 -3.06
C ALA A 210 8.05 -5.82 -2.93
N ILE A 211 7.54 -5.49 -1.74
CA ILE A 211 6.08 -5.42 -1.49
C ILE A 211 5.67 -4.02 -1.04
N ILE A 212 4.59 -3.48 -1.61
CA ILE A 212 3.85 -2.35 -1.05
C ILE A 212 2.55 -2.90 -0.46
N MET A 213 2.46 -2.92 0.87
CA MET A 213 1.29 -3.40 1.61
C MET A 213 0.40 -2.23 1.97
N VAL A 214 -0.77 -2.13 1.36
CA VAL A 214 -1.78 -1.12 1.71
C VAL A 214 -2.83 -1.79 2.60
N THR A 215 -3.01 -1.29 3.81
CA THR A 215 -4.01 -1.83 4.74
C THR A 215 -4.39 -0.81 5.81
N HIS A 216 -5.50 -1.04 6.47
CA HIS A 216 -5.89 -0.34 7.70
C HIS A 216 -5.59 -1.18 8.97
N ASP A 217 -5.14 -2.42 8.80
CA ASP A 217 -4.80 -3.33 9.90
C ASP A 217 -3.32 -3.17 10.30
N LEU A 218 -3.11 -2.51 11.43
CA LEU A 218 -1.78 -2.29 11.99
C LEU A 218 -1.11 -3.58 12.49
N GLY A 219 -1.88 -4.63 12.81
CA GLY A 219 -1.33 -5.94 13.16
C GLY A 219 -0.63 -6.61 11.99
N VAL A 220 -1.22 -6.50 10.80
CA VAL A 220 -0.61 -6.96 9.54
C VAL A 220 0.71 -6.23 9.27
N ILE A 221 0.68 -4.91 9.40
CA ILE A 221 1.85 -4.06 9.17
C ILE A 221 2.99 -4.39 10.12
N ALA A 222 2.69 -4.59 11.42
CA ALA A 222 3.69 -4.92 12.42
C ALA A 222 4.45 -6.22 12.14
N SER A 223 3.79 -7.17 11.47
CA SER A 223 4.36 -8.50 11.21
C SER A 223 5.11 -8.61 9.88
N MET A 224 4.86 -7.72 8.93
CA MET A 224 5.34 -7.86 7.55
C MET A 224 6.21 -6.72 7.05
N CYS A 225 6.10 -5.51 7.62
CA CYS A 225 6.70 -4.33 7.01
C CYS A 225 8.02 -3.95 7.65
N ASP A 226 9.01 -3.63 6.81
CA ASP A 226 10.30 -3.05 7.23
C ASP A 226 10.12 -1.55 7.54
N GLU A 227 9.40 -0.84 6.69
CA GLU A 227 9.12 0.59 6.79
C GLU A 227 7.61 0.85 6.67
N ILE A 228 7.13 1.88 7.35
CA ILE A 228 5.71 2.23 7.40
C ILE A 228 5.52 3.71 7.07
N ILE A 229 4.52 3.98 6.25
CA ILE A 229 4.01 5.32 5.95
C ILE A 229 2.58 5.42 6.50
N VAL A 230 2.36 6.41 7.35
CA VAL A 230 1.03 6.72 7.89
C VAL A 230 0.43 7.87 7.11
N MET A 231 -0.70 7.64 6.46
CA MET A 231 -1.38 8.62 5.60
C MET A 231 -2.67 9.14 6.22
N TYR A 232 -2.87 10.46 6.16
CA TYR A 232 -4.12 11.13 6.52
C TYR A 232 -4.42 12.26 5.55
N GLY A 233 -5.66 12.31 5.01
CA GLY A 233 -6.08 13.38 4.11
C GLY A 233 -5.19 13.56 2.88
N GLY A 234 -4.75 12.44 2.27
CA GLY A 234 -3.90 12.43 1.08
C GLY A 234 -2.43 12.77 1.32
N ARG A 235 -1.99 12.90 2.57
CA ARG A 235 -0.61 13.29 2.94
C ARG A 235 0.03 12.27 3.86
N VAL A 236 1.37 12.23 3.83
CA VAL A 236 2.15 11.49 4.82
C VAL A 236 2.19 12.32 6.12
N CYS A 237 1.73 11.71 7.21
CA CYS A 237 1.79 12.30 8.55
C CYS A 237 3.05 11.87 9.29
N GLU A 238 3.46 10.62 9.08
CA GLU A 238 4.58 10.00 9.76
C GLU A 238 5.12 8.85 8.91
N ARG A 239 6.43 8.64 8.91
CA ARG A 239 7.06 7.48 8.31
C ARG A 239 8.31 7.07 9.08
N GLY A 240 8.58 5.78 9.10
CA GLY A 240 9.74 5.23 9.80
C GLY A 240 9.74 3.71 9.77
N THR A 241 10.71 3.11 10.46
CA THR A 241 10.73 1.66 10.67
C THR A 241 9.50 1.22 11.44
N ALA A 242 9.11 -0.05 11.33
CA ALA A 242 8.00 -0.60 12.10
C ALA A 242 8.16 -0.32 13.60
N ASP A 243 9.36 -0.53 14.14
CA ASP A 243 9.66 -0.28 15.56
C ASP A 243 9.47 1.20 15.93
N ALA A 244 9.94 2.15 15.12
CA ALA A 244 9.76 3.57 15.37
C ALA A 244 8.27 3.96 15.43
N ILE A 245 7.47 3.49 14.49
CA ILE A 245 6.04 3.80 14.41
C ILE A 245 5.25 3.17 15.57
N PHE A 246 5.56 1.91 15.96
CA PHE A 246 4.82 1.22 17.01
C PHE A 246 5.22 1.62 18.42
N TYR A 247 6.52 1.84 18.68
CA TYR A 247 7.03 2.07 20.02
C TYR A 247 7.33 3.54 20.33
N SER A 248 7.54 4.39 19.31
CA SER A 248 7.88 5.80 19.48
C SER A 248 7.09 6.73 18.55
N PRO A 249 5.75 6.55 18.41
CA PRO A 249 4.95 7.33 17.46
C PRO A 249 5.06 8.84 17.77
N ALA A 250 5.30 9.63 16.75
CA ALA A 250 5.54 11.06 16.87
C ALA A 250 4.32 11.92 16.51
N HIS A 251 3.48 11.46 15.54
CA HIS A 251 2.27 12.19 15.13
C HIS A 251 1.06 11.77 15.97
N GLU A 252 0.22 12.71 16.38
CA GLU A 252 -0.95 12.42 17.23
C GLU A 252 -1.99 11.51 16.55
N TYR A 253 -2.08 11.52 15.23
CA TYR A 253 -2.91 10.58 14.47
C TYR A 253 -2.40 9.14 14.61
N THR A 254 -1.10 8.91 14.46
CA THR A 254 -0.48 7.59 14.66
C THR A 254 -0.72 7.06 16.06
N LYS A 255 -0.55 7.93 17.08
CA LYS A 255 -0.88 7.59 18.48
C LYS A 255 -2.35 7.21 18.65
N GLY A 256 -3.24 7.92 17.94
CA GLY A 256 -4.68 7.62 17.92
C GLY A 256 -4.98 6.27 17.30
N LEU A 257 -4.36 5.94 16.16
CA LEU A 257 -4.50 4.65 15.49
C LEU A 257 -4.03 3.51 16.41
N LEU A 258 -2.86 3.64 17.03
CA LEU A 258 -2.30 2.63 17.93
C LEU A 258 -3.17 2.41 19.18
N ARG A 259 -3.76 3.49 19.75
CA ARG A 259 -4.69 3.39 20.89
C ARG A 259 -6.00 2.66 20.54
N SER A 260 -6.34 2.57 19.27
CA SER A 260 -7.54 1.87 18.78
C SER A 260 -7.33 0.37 18.61
N ILE A 261 -6.10 -0.14 18.75
CA ILE A 261 -5.78 -1.57 18.59
C ILE A 261 -6.07 -2.31 19.90
N PRO A 262 -6.78 -3.46 19.85
CA PRO A 262 -6.89 -4.35 21.00
C PRO A 262 -5.53 -4.93 21.38
N THR A 263 -5.03 -4.62 22.58
CA THR A 263 -3.83 -5.25 23.13
C THR A 263 -4.17 -6.21 24.24
N LYS A 264 -3.34 -7.24 24.46
CA LYS A 264 -3.53 -8.21 25.59
C LYS A 264 -3.59 -7.49 26.94
N THR A 265 -2.87 -6.39 27.10
CA THR A 265 -2.85 -5.55 28.30
C THR A 265 -4.14 -4.73 28.46
N ASN A 266 -4.79 -4.35 27.36
CA ASN A 266 -5.99 -3.52 27.37
C ASN A 266 -7.31 -4.32 27.24
N SER A 267 -7.26 -5.65 27.33
CA SER A 267 -8.44 -6.50 27.15
C SER A 267 -9.61 -6.20 28.12
N LYS A 268 -9.35 -5.46 29.20
CA LYS A 268 -10.37 -5.03 30.19
C LYS A 268 -10.73 -3.53 30.08
N THR A 269 -10.06 -2.75 29.26
CA THR A 269 -10.35 -1.32 29.08
C THR A 269 -11.05 -1.08 27.74
N ARG A 270 -12.03 -0.17 27.73
CA ARG A 270 -12.71 0.23 26.49
C ARG A 270 -11.70 0.87 25.53
N LEU A 271 -11.66 0.39 24.29
CA LEU A 271 -10.85 1.01 23.24
C LEU A 271 -11.28 2.47 23.04
N VAL A 272 -10.30 3.35 22.85
CA VAL A 272 -10.56 4.78 22.61
C VAL A 272 -10.42 5.04 21.12
N PRO A 273 -11.54 5.15 20.38
CA PRO A 273 -11.48 5.49 18.97
C PRO A 273 -11.00 6.93 18.76
N ILE A 274 -10.45 7.22 17.59
CA ILE A 274 -10.14 8.59 17.19
C ILE A 274 -11.46 9.34 17.04
N GLY A 275 -11.65 10.41 17.82
CA GLY A 275 -12.87 11.22 17.81
C GLY A 275 -13.09 11.97 16.49
N GLY A 276 -14.35 12.40 16.26
CA GLY A 276 -14.72 13.18 15.08
C GLY A 276 -14.83 12.34 13.79
N THR A 277 -15.12 13.04 12.69
CA THR A 277 -15.22 12.43 11.35
C THR A 277 -13.94 12.65 10.56
N PRO A 278 -13.53 11.69 9.69
CA PRO A 278 -12.44 11.89 8.75
C PRO A 278 -12.65 13.14 7.91
N ILE A 279 -11.53 13.75 7.51
CA ILE A 279 -11.58 15.02 6.78
C ILE A 279 -12.20 14.85 5.40
N ASN A 280 -12.98 15.84 4.97
CA ASN A 280 -13.46 15.91 3.59
C ASN A 280 -12.36 16.52 2.71
N MET A 281 -11.86 15.74 1.75
CA MET A 281 -10.77 16.16 0.84
C MET A 281 -11.17 17.28 -0.15
N LEU A 282 -12.48 17.56 -0.33
CA LEU A 282 -12.93 18.75 -1.07
C LEU A 282 -12.59 20.06 -0.36
N ASN A 283 -12.58 20.04 0.98
CA ASN A 283 -12.41 21.22 1.81
C ASN A 283 -11.21 21.04 2.75
N MET A 284 -10.03 20.81 2.18
CA MET A 284 -8.82 20.64 2.95
C MET A 284 -8.45 21.91 3.72
N PRO A 285 -8.10 21.82 5.02
CA PRO A 285 -7.65 22.96 5.79
C PRO A 285 -6.29 23.46 5.27
N LYS A 286 -6.04 24.76 5.47
CA LYS A 286 -4.74 25.36 5.13
C LYS A 286 -3.60 24.78 5.97
N GLY A 287 -3.89 24.43 7.22
CA GLY A 287 -2.93 23.88 8.17
C GLY A 287 -2.82 22.37 8.18
N CYS A 288 -2.62 21.80 9.36
CA CYS A 288 -2.57 20.36 9.56
C CYS A 288 -3.93 19.72 9.29
N ALA A 289 -3.96 18.71 8.41
CA ALA A 289 -5.19 18.01 8.04
C ALA A 289 -5.87 17.32 9.24
N PHE A 290 -5.09 16.85 10.20
CA PHE A 290 -5.60 16.18 11.40
C PHE A 290 -6.05 17.15 12.50
N CYS A 291 -5.75 18.46 12.38
CA CYS A 291 -6.04 19.46 13.40
C CYS A 291 -7.47 19.40 13.98
N PRO A 292 -8.55 19.23 13.18
CA PRO A 292 -9.93 19.19 13.69
C PRO A 292 -10.23 18.01 14.65
N ARG A 293 -9.39 16.97 14.63
CA ARG A 293 -9.56 15.74 15.44
C ARG A 293 -8.42 15.56 16.47
N CYS A 294 -7.48 16.52 16.52
CA CYS A 294 -6.29 16.42 17.34
C CYS A 294 -6.54 17.03 18.72
N ASP A 295 -6.51 16.21 19.78
CA ASP A 295 -6.67 16.67 21.17
C ASP A 295 -5.52 17.60 21.61
N ALA A 296 -4.39 17.55 20.90
CA ALA A 296 -3.19 18.33 21.18
C ALA A 296 -2.96 19.47 20.15
N ALA A 297 -4.02 19.89 19.45
CA ALA A 297 -3.93 20.92 18.43
C ALA A 297 -3.47 22.27 19.01
N MET A 298 -2.58 22.95 18.28
CA MET A 298 -2.09 24.29 18.59
C MET A 298 -2.69 25.30 17.58
N LYS A 299 -2.65 26.59 17.90
CA LYS A 299 -3.18 27.66 17.00
C LYS A 299 -2.54 27.61 15.62
N ILE A 300 -1.24 27.34 15.52
CA ILE A 300 -0.51 27.25 14.26
C ILE A 300 -1.02 26.08 13.38
N CYS A 301 -1.51 24.99 14.00
CA CYS A 301 -2.06 23.86 13.27
C CYS A 301 -3.31 24.22 12.42
N LEU A 302 -3.98 25.30 12.72
CA LEU A 302 -5.16 25.77 11.96
C LEU A 302 -4.75 26.48 10.66
N THR A 303 -3.61 27.18 10.66
CA THR A 303 -3.23 28.11 9.59
C THR A 303 -2.07 27.64 8.74
N GLU A 304 -1.18 26.82 9.30
CA GLU A 304 0.06 26.42 8.64
C GLU A 304 0.24 24.90 8.63
N LYS A 305 0.65 24.38 7.47
CA LYS A 305 0.99 22.97 7.30
C LYS A 305 2.36 22.70 7.98
N PRO A 306 2.47 21.67 8.85
CA PRO A 306 3.78 21.31 9.39
C PRO A 306 4.66 20.71 8.29
N GLU A 307 5.94 21.04 8.32
CA GLU A 307 6.95 20.39 7.51
C GLU A 307 7.27 18.99 8.06
N GLU A 308 7.77 18.12 7.20
CA GLU A 308 8.30 16.82 7.60
C GLU A 308 9.69 17.01 8.22
N ILE A 309 9.88 16.58 9.45
CA ILE A 309 11.14 16.67 10.18
C ILE A 309 11.58 15.31 10.68
N TRP A 310 12.90 15.13 10.83
CA TRP A 310 13.47 13.98 11.52
C TRP A 310 13.17 14.05 13.01
N VAL A 311 12.57 13.01 13.57
CA VAL A 311 12.24 12.88 15.00
C VAL A 311 13.02 11.74 15.67
N GLY A 312 13.76 11.00 14.87
CA GLY A 312 14.65 9.90 15.27
C GLY A 312 15.45 9.41 14.09
N GLU A 313 16.26 8.38 14.30
CA GLU A 313 16.95 7.67 13.22
C GLU A 313 15.91 6.96 12.34
N ASP A 314 15.97 7.20 11.03
CA ASP A 314 15.00 6.68 10.04
C ASP A 314 13.53 6.92 10.41
N HIS A 315 13.24 8.04 11.10
CA HIS A 315 11.91 8.40 11.58
C HIS A 315 11.57 9.86 11.29
N LEU A 316 10.56 10.09 10.48
CA LEU A 316 10.08 11.41 10.04
C LEU A 316 8.61 11.62 10.45
N ALA A 317 8.29 12.83 10.86
CA ALA A 317 6.92 13.21 11.22
C ALA A 317 6.60 14.65 10.83
N SER A 318 5.36 14.86 10.36
CA SER A 318 4.81 16.17 9.99
C SER A 318 3.91 16.69 11.12
N CYS A 319 4.49 17.12 12.24
CA CYS A 319 3.74 17.60 13.40
C CYS A 319 4.38 18.79 14.08
N TRP A 320 3.63 19.89 14.25
CA TRP A 320 4.08 21.11 14.92
C TRP A 320 4.55 20.91 16.37
N ARG A 321 4.04 19.90 17.07
CA ARG A 321 4.50 19.60 18.44
C ARG A 321 5.95 19.14 18.45
N ASN A 322 6.36 18.32 17.50
CA ASN A 322 7.74 17.85 17.41
C ASN A 322 8.67 19.00 17.04
N ILE A 323 8.27 19.87 16.10
CA ILE A 323 9.02 21.08 15.74
C ILE A 323 9.21 21.99 16.97
N LYS A 324 8.14 22.20 17.77
CA LYS A 324 8.20 22.99 19.00
C LYS A 324 9.17 22.39 20.03
N ASN A 325 9.09 21.09 20.28
CA ASN A 325 9.95 20.40 21.23
C ASN A 325 11.43 20.53 20.84
N MET A 326 11.78 20.34 19.56
CA MET A 326 13.15 20.54 19.08
C MET A 326 13.65 21.96 19.26
N MET A 327 12.80 22.97 19.07
CA MET A 327 13.16 24.38 19.29
C MET A 327 13.37 24.71 20.79
N GLU A 328 12.64 24.04 21.67
CA GLU A 328 12.80 24.20 23.12
C GLU A 328 14.05 23.49 23.64
N GLU A 329 14.37 22.30 23.14
CA GLU A 329 15.60 21.56 23.47
C GLU A 329 16.84 22.26 22.93
N GLY A 330 16.80 22.85 21.73
CA GLY A 330 17.89 23.66 21.19
C GLY A 330 18.21 24.89 22.04
N LYS A 331 17.19 25.51 22.65
CA LYS A 331 17.38 26.68 23.58
C LYS A 331 17.88 26.31 24.96
N SER A 332 17.72 25.06 25.40
CA SER A 332 18.23 24.59 26.69
C SER A 332 19.71 24.17 26.66
N ASN A 333 20.29 24.06 25.44
CA ASN A 333 21.70 23.69 25.23
C ASN A 333 22.60 24.89 24.85
N GLU A 334 22.05 26.11 24.79
CA GLU A 334 22.77 27.38 24.72
C GLU A 334 22.80 28.06 26.12
#